data_cbac3216005f26277d27df5f724bb7d2
#
_entry.id   cbac3216005f26277d27df5f724bb7d2
#
_cell.length_a   1.000
_cell.length_b   1.000
_cell.length_c   1.000
_cell.angle_alpha   90.00
_cell.angle_beta   90.00
_cell.angle_gamma   90.00
#
_symmetry.space_group_name_H-M   'P 1'
#
loop_
_entity.id
_entity.type
_entity.pdbx_description
1 polymer ?
#
loop_
_entity_poly.entity_id
_entity_poly.type
_entity_poly.pdbx_seq_one_letter_code
_entity_poly.pdbx_strand_id
1 'polypeptide(L)'
;MLLDIAKEYANGMYITTNMNRDDQNEQTQAYIKNYREEFGIEPDMVGASVYDAFQVLFEAMKNVGTDTQAMKEFIAGMKNFDTVTGTLLYYNAEGSAVKPIQVQLVTNGEYHYFGVVDDAQIIDPANY
;
A
#
# COMPACT_ATOMS: atom_id res chain seq x y z
N MET A 1 5.39 -14.89 8.67
CA MET A 1 5.99 -14.74 10.03
C MET A 1 4.97 -14.67 11.16
N LEU A 2 3.92 -13.82 11.16
CA LEU A 2 2.89 -13.85 12.23
C LEU A 2 2.17 -15.21 12.29
N LEU A 3 1.65 -15.67 11.15
CA LEU A 3 0.90 -16.92 11.06
C LEU A 3 1.78 -18.15 11.33
N ASP A 4 3.07 -18.11 10.99
CA ASP A 4 4.01 -19.21 11.27
C ASP A 4 4.26 -19.38 12.79
N ILE A 5 4.20 -18.28 13.53
CA ILE A 5 4.43 -18.26 14.99
C ILE A 5 3.13 -18.54 15.74
N ALA A 6 2.06 -17.79 15.42
CA ALA A 6 0.81 -17.82 16.17
C ALA A 6 -0.12 -18.97 15.76
N LYS A 7 0.04 -19.49 14.50
CA LYS A 7 -0.75 -20.60 13.97
C LYS A 7 -2.26 -20.39 14.20
N GLU A 8 -2.94 -21.40 14.74
CA GLU A 8 -4.38 -21.36 15.07
C GLU A 8 -4.78 -20.28 16.07
N TYR A 9 -3.85 -19.82 16.90
CA TYR A 9 -4.13 -18.75 17.87
C TYR A 9 -4.28 -17.37 17.22
N ALA A 10 -3.88 -17.21 15.96
CA ALA A 10 -4.12 -15.99 15.19
C ALA A 10 -5.55 -15.90 14.65
N ASN A 11 -6.32 -17.00 14.64
CA ASN A 11 -7.68 -16.99 14.12
C ASN A 11 -8.57 -15.99 14.87
N GLY A 12 -9.33 -15.18 14.12
CA GLY A 12 -10.16 -14.12 14.67
C GLY A 12 -9.42 -12.79 14.90
N MET A 13 -8.11 -12.73 14.65
CA MET A 13 -7.33 -11.50 14.75
C MET A 13 -7.61 -10.58 13.56
N TYR A 14 -7.87 -9.30 13.85
CA TYR A 14 -7.91 -8.22 12.86
C TYR A 14 -6.55 -7.55 12.80
N ILE A 15 -6.06 -7.32 11.59
CA ILE A 15 -4.82 -6.59 11.36
C ILE A 15 -5.02 -5.48 10.33
N THR A 16 -4.35 -4.36 10.52
CA THR A 16 -4.27 -3.31 9.52
C THR A 16 -3.08 -3.56 8.59
N THR A 17 -3.27 -3.29 7.33
CA THR A 17 -2.25 -3.41 6.29
C THR A 17 -2.48 -2.37 5.21
N ASN A 18 -1.50 -2.11 4.40
CA ASN A 18 -1.65 -1.27 3.20
C ASN A 18 -1.80 -2.10 1.92
N MET A 19 -1.81 -3.43 2.01
CA MET A 19 -1.94 -4.30 0.84
C MET A 19 -3.13 -5.25 0.99
N ASN A 20 -4.05 -5.18 0.03
CA ASN A 20 -5.14 -6.16 -0.11
C ASN A 20 -4.78 -7.18 -1.20
N ARG A 21 -4.50 -8.43 -0.80
CA ARG A 21 -4.20 -9.52 -1.75
C ARG A 21 -5.42 -9.99 -2.54
N ASP A 22 -6.62 -9.75 -2.00
CA ASP A 22 -7.90 -10.12 -2.62
C ASP A 22 -8.43 -9.02 -3.54
N ASP A 23 -7.68 -7.90 -3.69
CA ASP A 23 -8.05 -6.80 -4.56
C ASP A 23 -8.17 -7.28 -6.02
N GLN A 24 -9.27 -6.92 -6.68
CA GLN A 24 -9.51 -7.25 -8.08
C GLN A 24 -8.88 -6.23 -9.04
N ASN A 25 -8.17 -5.24 -8.53
CA ASN A 25 -7.46 -4.27 -9.35
C ASN A 25 -6.38 -4.98 -10.19
N GLU A 26 -6.41 -4.76 -11.50
CA GLU A 26 -5.50 -5.42 -12.45
C GLU A 26 -4.02 -5.12 -12.13
N GLN A 27 -3.70 -3.90 -11.71
CA GLN A 27 -2.34 -3.48 -11.37
C GLN A 27 -1.83 -4.24 -10.14
N THR A 28 -2.67 -4.37 -9.09
CA THR A 28 -2.35 -5.13 -7.88
C THR A 28 -2.14 -6.61 -8.20
N GLN A 29 -3.04 -7.20 -8.97
CA GLN A 29 -2.93 -8.62 -9.35
C GLN A 29 -1.72 -8.89 -10.26
N ALA A 30 -1.43 -7.99 -11.20
CA ALA A 30 -0.23 -8.08 -12.04
C ALA A 30 1.07 -8.00 -11.20
N TYR A 31 1.13 -7.08 -10.23
CA TYR A 31 2.26 -6.99 -9.30
C TYR A 31 2.47 -8.29 -8.53
N ILE A 32 1.40 -8.83 -7.90
CA ILE A 32 1.47 -10.07 -7.12
C ILE A 32 1.96 -11.22 -8.00
N LYS A 33 1.40 -11.37 -9.19
CA LYS A 33 1.78 -12.42 -10.15
C LYS A 33 3.25 -12.30 -10.53
N ASN A 34 3.68 -11.12 -10.99
CA ASN A 34 5.05 -10.90 -11.44
C ASN A 34 6.05 -11.10 -10.31
N TYR A 35 5.71 -10.68 -9.10
CA TYR A 35 6.55 -10.87 -7.92
C TYR A 35 6.75 -12.37 -7.61
N ARG A 36 5.67 -13.16 -7.66
CA ARG A 36 5.74 -14.63 -7.49
C ARG A 36 6.60 -15.31 -8.56
N GLU A 37 6.43 -14.89 -9.82
CA GLU A 37 7.18 -15.45 -10.95
C GLU A 37 8.68 -15.14 -10.85
N GLU A 38 9.04 -13.94 -10.40
CA GLU A 38 10.44 -13.50 -10.30
C GLU A 38 11.15 -14.05 -9.06
N PHE A 39 10.46 -14.04 -7.90
CA PHE A 39 11.12 -14.34 -6.62
C PHE A 39 10.70 -15.68 -5.99
N GLY A 40 9.67 -16.34 -6.50
CA GLY A 40 9.17 -17.62 -5.97
C GLY A 40 8.52 -17.53 -4.58
N ILE A 41 8.19 -16.32 -4.10
CA ILE A 41 7.56 -16.06 -2.82
C ILE A 41 6.41 -15.04 -2.97
N GLU A 42 5.54 -14.98 -1.96
CA GLU A 42 4.49 -13.98 -1.89
C GLU A 42 5.06 -12.59 -1.55
N PRO A 43 4.58 -11.52 -2.23
CA PRO A 43 4.94 -10.17 -1.83
C PRO A 43 4.36 -9.85 -0.45
N ASP A 44 5.12 -9.09 0.33
CA ASP A 44 4.63 -8.53 1.59
C ASP A 44 4.26 -7.04 1.45
N MET A 45 3.68 -6.48 2.50
CA MET A 45 3.26 -5.08 2.51
C MET A 45 4.44 -4.10 2.41
N VAL A 46 5.63 -4.49 2.88
CA VAL A 46 6.83 -3.63 2.83
C VAL A 46 7.35 -3.54 1.40
N GLY A 47 7.51 -4.70 0.74
CA GLY A 47 7.90 -4.76 -0.67
C GLY A 47 6.94 -4.02 -1.58
N ALA A 48 5.63 -4.18 -1.36
CA ALA A 48 4.61 -3.46 -2.12
C ALA A 48 4.68 -1.95 -1.91
N SER A 49 4.91 -1.48 -0.67
CA SER A 49 5.06 -0.04 -0.38
C SER A 49 6.32 0.56 -1.02
N VAL A 50 7.42 -0.19 -1.05
CA VAL A 50 8.66 0.24 -1.74
C VAL A 50 8.41 0.33 -3.25
N TYR A 51 7.70 -0.63 -3.82
CA TYR A 51 7.31 -0.59 -5.22
C TYR A 51 6.47 0.66 -5.55
N ASP A 52 5.47 0.98 -4.71
CA ASP A 52 4.66 2.20 -4.85
C ASP A 52 5.53 3.47 -4.77
N ALA A 53 6.51 3.52 -3.87
CA ALA A 53 7.42 4.65 -3.78
C ALA A 53 8.21 4.86 -5.07
N PHE A 54 8.65 3.79 -5.73
CA PHE A 54 9.30 3.88 -7.04
C PHE A 54 8.31 4.31 -8.14
N GLN A 55 7.05 3.87 -8.11
CA GLN A 55 6.05 4.34 -9.06
C GLN A 55 5.84 5.86 -8.95
N VAL A 56 5.73 6.38 -7.72
CA VAL A 56 5.62 7.83 -7.45
C VAL A 56 6.84 8.58 -7.98
N LEU A 57 8.07 8.07 -7.72
CA LEU A 57 9.29 8.68 -8.22
C LEU A 57 9.35 8.68 -9.76
N PHE A 58 9.01 7.57 -10.40
CA PHE A 58 9.04 7.48 -11.86
C PHE A 58 7.98 8.39 -12.50
N GLU A 59 6.80 8.51 -11.91
CA GLU A 59 5.78 9.43 -12.38
C GLU A 59 6.27 10.88 -12.26
N ALA A 60 6.91 11.26 -11.15
CA ALA A 60 7.51 12.58 -11.01
C ALA A 60 8.60 12.82 -12.07
N MET A 61 9.54 11.89 -12.24
CA MET A 61 10.62 12.00 -13.25
C MET A 61 10.07 12.14 -14.68
N LYS A 62 9.01 11.43 -15.00
CA LYS A 62 8.35 11.49 -16.31
C LYS A 62 7.74 12.86 -16.58
N ASN A 63 7.21 13.52 -15.57
CA ASN A 63 6.50 14.80 -15.72
C ASN A 63 7.42 16.02 -15.59
N VAL A 64 8.42 15.99 -14.72
CA VAL A 64 9.26 17.15 -14.39
C VAL A 64 10.77 16.90 -14.51
N GLY A 65 11.18 15.74 -15.03
CA GLY A 65 12.59 15.37 -15.16
C GLY A 65 13.22 15.01 -13.83
N THR A 66 14.55 15.16 -13.72
CA THR A 66 15.35 14.69 -12.57
C THR A 66 15.78 15.82 -11.63
N ASP A 67 15.25 17.03 -11.81
CA ASP A 67 15.47 18.12 -10.86
C ASP A 67 14.78 17.82 -9.53
N THR A 68 15.55 17.75 -8.45
CA THR A 68 15.05 17.29 -7.16
C THR A 68 14.01 18.21 -6.53
N GLN A 69 14.12 19.52 -6.79
CA GLN A 69 13.16 20.50 -6.27
C GLN A 69 11.84 20.40 -7.04
N ALA A 70 11.88 20.30 -8.36
CA ALA A 70 10.70 20.11 -9.20
C ALA A 70 10.00 18.78 -8.88
N MET A 71 10.76 17.70 -8.68
CA MET A 71 10.20 16.39 -8.26
C MET A 71 9.51 16.49 -6.90
N LYS A 72 10.14 17.14 -5.92
CA LYS A 72 9.54 17.35 -4.58
C LYS A 72 8.20 18.08 -4.67
N GLU A 73 8.15 19.18 -5.45
CA GLU A 73 6.94 19.98 -5.63
C GLU A 73 5.84 19.17 -6.35
N PHE A 74 6.21 18.42 -7.38
CA PHE A 74 5.28 17.54 -8.11
C PHE A 74 4.68 16.46 -7.17
N ILE A 75 5.53 15.77 -6.40
CA ILE A 75 5.10 14.72 -5.46
C ILE A 75 4.21 15.31 -4.36
N ALA A 76 4.58 16.46 -3.80
CA ALA A 76 3.76 17.14 -2.79
C ALA A 76 2.38 17.56 -3.30
N GLY A 77 2.26 17.83 -4.60
CA GLY A 77 0.99 18.15 -5.25
C GLY A 77 0.20 16.94 -5.78
N MET A 78 0.77 15.72 -5.69
CA MET A 78 0.14 14.51 -6.22
C MET A 78 -1.14 14.17 -5.47
N LYS A 79 -2.21 13.81 -6.21
CA LYS A 79 -3.50 13.43 -5.65
C LYS A 79 -4.13 12.31 -6.45
N ASN A 80 -4.83 11.42 -5.74
CA ASN A 80 -5.58 10.31 -6.34
C ASN A 80 -4.74 9.47 -7.32
N PHE A 81 -3.53 9.13 -6.91
CA PHE A 81 -2.61 8.35 -7.71
C PHE A 81 -2.75 6.85 -7.35
N ASP A 82 -3.14 6.05 -8.34
CA ASP A 82 -3.32 4.61 -8.14
C ASP A 82 -1.98 3.89 -8.06
N THR A 83 -1.86 3.05 -7.04
CA THR A 83 -0.67 2.23 -6.76
C THR A 83 -1.07 0.77 -6.51
N VAL A 84 -0.10 -0.13 -6.38
CA VAL A 84 -0.39 -1.56 -6.12
C VAL A 84 -0.93 -1.82 -4.72
N THR A 85 -0.77 -0.87 -3.79
CA THR A 85 -1.34 -0.95 -2.44
C THR A 85 -2.60 -0.07 -2.27
N GLY A 86 -3.23 0.34 -3.36
CA GLY A 86 -4.41 1.20 -3.36
C GLY A 86 -4.09 2.65 -3.74
N THR A 87 -5.11 3.51 -3.75
CA THR A 87 -4.99 4.89 -4.20
C THR A 87 -4.31 5.77 -3.14
N LEU A 88 -3.20 6.41 -3.50
CA LEU A 88 -2.64 7.52 -2.76
C LEU A 88 -3.56 8.73 -2.90
N LEU A 89 -4.22 9.15 -1.82
CA LEU A 89 -5.14 10.28 -1.86
C LEU A 89 -4.39 11.61 -1.99
N TYR A 90 -3.38 11.81 -1.15
CA TYR A 90 -2.49 12.98 -1.17
C TYR A 90 -1.30 12.78 -0.23
N TYR A 91 -0.33 13.71 -0.30
CA TYR A 91 0.68 13.90 0.74
C TYR A 91 0.25 15.06 1.62
N ASN A 92 0.24 14.86 2.95
CA ASN A 92 -0.08 15.92 3.89
C ASN A 92 1.08 16.93 4.05
N ALA A 93 0.85 17.98 4.85
CA ALA A 93 1.84 19.04 5.04
C ALA A 93 3.17 18.55 5.67
N GLU A 94 3.16 17.42 6.35
CA GLU A 94 4.33 16.78 6.95
C GLU A 94 5.07 15.84 5.96
N GLY A 95 4.52 15.65 4.76
CA GLY A 95 5.06 14.76 3.74
C GLY A 95 4.65 13.30 3.92
N SER A 96 3.71 13.01 4.80
CA SER A 96 3.17 11.66 4.96
C SER A 96 2.15 11.34 3.87
N ALA A 97 2.24 10.14 3.32
CA ALA A 97 1.27 9.62 2.35
C ALA A 97 -0.04 9.27 3.04
N VAL A 98 -1.14 9.86 2.61
CA VAL A 98 -2.49 9.55 3.08
C VAL A 98 -3.15 8.58 2.12
N LYS A 99 -3.42 7.37 2.60
CA LYS A 99 -3.99 6.24 1.84
C LYS A 99 -5.05 5.53 2.67
N PRO A 100 -6.08 4.93 2.07
CA PRO A 100 -7.00 4.04 2.77
C PRO A 100 -6.25 2.90 3.46
N ILE A 101 -6.66 2.57 4.68
CA ILE A 101 -6.09 1.49 5.47
C ILE A 101 -6.92 0.22 5.23
N GLN A 102 -6.28 -0.82 4.75
CA GLN A 102 -6.91 -2.13 4.59
C GLN A 102 -6.99 -2.85 5.93
N VAL A 103 -8.10 -3.52 6.19
CA VAL A 103 -8.28 -4.38 7.36
C VAL A 103 -8.45 -5.81 6.89
N GLN A 104 -7.66 -6.71 7.45
CA GLN A 104 -7.73 -8.14 7.19
C GLN A 104 -8.12 -8.91 8.44
N LEU A 105 -8.85 -10.00 8.26
CA LEU A 105 -9.19 -10.97 9.28
C LEU A 105 -8.40 -12.26 9.04
N VAL A 106 -7.81 -12.79 10.08
CA VAL A 106 -7.16 -14.11 10.03
C VAL A 106 -8.20 -15.20 10.22
N THR A 107 -8.34 -16.10 9.25
CA THR A 107 -9.25 -17.25 9.30
C THR A 107 -8.54 -18.46 8.69
N ASN A 108 -8.55 -19.59 9.41
CA ASN A 108 -7.92 -20.84 8.96
C ASN A 108 -6.43 -20.71 8.61
N GLY A 109 -5.71 -19.82 9.29
CA GLY A 109 -4.29 -19.60 9.04
C GLY A 109 -3.97 -18.75 7.80
N GLU A 110 -4.96 -18.05 7.24
CA GLU A 110 -4.81 -17.18 6.08
C GLU A 110 -5.36 -15.79 6.36
N TYR A 111 -4.85 -14.79 5.63
CA TYR A 111 -5.34 -13.42 5.67
C TYR A 111 -6.44 -13.25 4.64
N HIS A 112 -7.60 -12.77 5.07
CA HIS A 112 -8.74 -12.46 4.20
C HIS A 112 -9.11 -10.99 4.31
N TYR A 113 -9.52 -10.40 3.20
CA TYR A 113 -10.06 -9.04 3.22
C TYR A 113 -11.27 -8.95 4.15
N PHE A 114 -11.27 -7.95 5.02
CA PHE A 114 -12.39 -7.67 5.92
C PHE A 114 -13.07 -6.33 5.58
N GLY A 115 -12.29 -5.29 5.32
CA GLY A 115 -12.81 -3.97 5.02
C GLY A 115 -11.71 -2.93 4.80
N VAL A 116 -12.11 -1.71 4.57
CA VAL A 116 -11.23 -0.56 4.38
C VAL A 116 -11.70 0.59 5.27
N VAL A 117 -10.73 1.34 5.80
CA VAL A 117 -10.96 2.63 6.48
C VAL A 117 -10.41 3.70 5.54
N ASP A 118 -11.29 4.54 5.01
CA ASP A 118 -10.99 5.58 4.01
C ASP A 118 -11.38 6.99 4.44
N ASP A 119 -11.90 7.15 5.68
CA ASP A 119 -12.20 8.47 6.24
C ASP A 119 -10.91 9.25 6.50
N ALA A 120 -10.70 10.34 5.73
CA ALA A 120 -9.51 11.18 5.83
C ALA A 120 -9.28 11.76 7.24
N GLN A 121 -10.33 11.91 8.07
CA GLN A 121 -10.18 12.36 9.45
C GLN A 121 -9.53 11.29 10.35
N ILE A 122 -9.67 10.01 9.95
CA ILE A 122 -9.12 8.87 10.70
C ILE A 122 -7.76 8.46 10.16
N ILE A 123 -7.55 8.51 8.84
CA ILE A 123 -6.35 7.96 8.21
C ILE A 123 -5.21 8.95 8.03
N ASP A 124 -5.45 10.28 8.13
CA ASP A 124 -4.39 11.27 8.05
C ASP A 124 -3.68 11.40 9.40
N PRO A 125 -2.38 11.01 9.49
CA PRO A 125 -1.63 11.06 10.74
C PRO A 125 -1.47 12.49 11.29
N ALA A 126 -1.62 13.54 10.48
CA ALA A 126 -1.59 14.92 10.94
C ALA A 126 -2.79 15.31 11.84
N ASN A 127 -3.80 14.45 11.95
CA ASN A 127 -4.98 14.67 12.79
C ASN A 127 -4.81 14.16 14.25
N TYR A 128 -3.62 13.61 14.61
CA TYR A 128 -3.36 13.03 15.94
C TYR A 128 -2.19 13.70 16.66
#